data_12d2381cd9ec51b0cfdf943f984aabe2
#
_entry.id   12d2381cd9ec51b0cfdf943f984aabe2
#
_cell.length_a   1.000
_cell.length_b   1.000
_cell.length_c   1.000
_cell.angle_alpha   90.00
_cell.angle_beta   90.00
_cell.angle_gamma   90.00
#
_symmetry.space_group_name_H-M   'P 1'
#
loop_
_entity.id
_entity.type
_entity.pdbx_description
1 polymer ?
#
loop_
_entity_poly.entity_id
_entity_poly.type
_entity_poly.pdbx_seq_one_letter_code
_entity_poly.pdbx_strand_id
1 'polypeptide(L)'
;MSLFLCIYLPDWDIQAMRLKQRRADALLSAKVPRPLLLIAEQARQEIVGRCCDICRRRGIVPGMAAAEARALLPRVEIMPLDGMGSTRLLEKLARWALRFSPLVSIGEPFPDHQPCPAADCLLLNITGMEHLFNGPLALARRITALLRHNALTCRTAIAPTLSSAAALARYAETPAFIDDPADIPAAVRNFPLAALRISADTQAALRETGVTCLGEIMTLARDQLAVRFPPELLLRLDQLLGHRMELPPLITLSSTPQAQWRADGPVENLEGILLAAQALTDQLSQTLTQRNLGTTLLTIEMQGEYTGTSTVTIPLTQAVRRADRLWAAIRPRIEQLRLTGGIEVLTIRAEQTHLLPPEQLHADTCTAWRSNPTMAPLAPVLDILQTRLAGRRIGMAAGGQSHIPEQAMRLNRLNTMQDPMASTASHASPSGFAIIPRPSLLLAPPQQALVITGGPANAPEHIQWQGRIYTCQQVIGPERLTTPWWTGTPSVTRDYFAVLDQTGQWLWLFHEVETGQWLLHGVWV
;
A
#
# COMPACT_ATOMS: atom_id res chain seq x y z
N MET A 1 5.27 6.26 32.89
CA MET A 1 6.04 5.01 32.70
C MET A 1 5.54 4.29 31.46
N SER A 2 6.38 3.54 30.76
CA SER A 2 5.93 2.75 29.61
C SER A 2 5.21 1.51 30.13
N LEU A 3 4.09 1.13 29.51
CA LEU A 3 3.35 -0.09 29.82
C LEU A 3 3.07 -0.88 28.54
N PHE A 4 3.38 -2.16 28.58
CA PHE A 4 3.18 -3.08 27.46
C PHE A 4 2.29 -4.23 27.88
N LEU A 5 1.34 -4.57 27.04
CA LEU A 5 0.46 -5.72 27.21
C LEU A 5 0.86 -6.81 26.21
N CYS A 6 1.14 -7.99 26.72
CA CYS A 6 1.33 -9.21 25.93
C CYS A 6 0.04 -10.03 25.91
N ILE A 7 -0.38 -10.47 24.72
CA ILE A 7 -1.43 -11.45 24.50
C ILE A 7 -0.75 -12.72 23.99
N TYR A 8 -0.51 -13.67 24.84
CA TYR A 8 0.06 -14.98 24.50
C TYR A 8 -1.05 -15.95 24.13
N LEU A 9 -0.89 -16.66 23.03
CA LEU A 9 -1.83 -17.65 22.48
C LEU A 9 -1.20 -19.04 22.55
N PRO A 10 -1.43 -19.81 23.64
CA PRO A 10 -0.89 -21.16 23.78
C PRO A 10 -1.31 -22.03 22.61
N ASP A 11 -0.36 -22.84 22.10
CA ASP A 11 -0.60 -23.76 20.96
C ASP A 11 -1.28 -23.05 19.76
N TRP A 12 -0.78 -21.85 19.38
CA TRP A 12 -1.40 -21.01 18.37
C TRP A 12 -1.70 -21.75 17.05
N ASP A 13 -0.76 -22.58 16.56
CA ASP A 13 -0.96 -23.33 15.32
C ASP A 13 -2.16 -24.29 15.40
N ILE A 14 -2.36 -24.95 16.55
CA ILE A 14 -3.53 -25.79 16.83
C ILE A 14 -4.82 -24.96 16.86
N GLN A 15 -4.80 -23.81 17.53
CA GLN A 15 -5.96 -22.92 17.59
C GLN A 15 -6.30 -22.36 16.20
N ALA A 16 -5.30 -21.95 15.42
CA ALA A 16 -5.45 -21.45 14.06
C ALA A 16 -6.08 -22.50 13.13
N MET A 17 -5.62 -23.76 13.22
CA MET A 17 -6.19 -24.86 12.45
C MET A 17 -7.65 -25.13 12.82
N ARG A 18 -7.96 -25.16 14.12
CA ARG A 18 -9.35 -25.32 14.60
C ARG A 18 -10.27 -24.19 14.13
N LEU A 19 -9.77 -22.96 14.06
CA LEU A 19 -10.54 -21.83 13.51
C LEU A 19 -10.84 -22.03 12.01
N LYS A 20 -9.86 -22.54 11.23
CA LYS A 20 -10.07 -22.86 9.82
C LYS A 20 -11.13 -23.94 9.66
N GLN A 21 -11.05 -25.03 10.43
CA GLN A 21 -12.04 -26.12 10.42
C GLN A 21 -13.45 -25.61 10.74
N ARG A 22 -13.63 -24.80 11.77
CA ARG A 22 -14.95 -24.23 12.14
C ARG A 22 -15.55 -23.34 11.06
N ARG A 23 -14.73 -22.64 10.28
CA ARG A 23 -15.21 -21.82 9.16
C ARG A 23 -15.60 -22.66 7.95
N ALA A 24 -14.92 -23.75 7.70
CA ALA A 24 -15.24 -24.69 6.64
C ALA A 24 -16.53 -25.48 6.95
N ASP A 25 -16.72 -25.86 8.21
CA ASP A 25 -17.84 -26.68 8.68
C ASP A 25 -18.78 -25.88 9.60
N ALA A 26 -19.49 -24.90 9.05
CA ALA A 26 -20.44 -24.06 9.79
C ALA A 26 -21.55 -24.89 10.51
N LEU A 27 -21.75 -26.15 10.10
CA LEU A 27 -22.72 -27.10 10.66
C LEU A 27 -22.18 -27.96 11.83
N LEU A 28 -20.87 -27.90 12.14
CA LEU A 28 -20.25 -28.78 13.17
C LEU A 28 -20.02 -28.09 14.52
N SER A 29 -20.79 -27.11 14.86
CA SER A 29 -20.63 -26.18 15.99
C SER A 29 -20.66 -26.81 17.40
N ALA A 30 -20.88 -28.11 17.58
CA ALA A 30 -21.13 -28.70 18.89
C ALA A 30 -20.35 -30.00 19.24
N LYS A 31 -19.35 -30.40 18.46
CA LYS A 31 -18.60 -31.62 18.76
C LYS A 31 -17.43 -31.35 19.71
N VAL A 32 -17.24 -32.23 20.68
CA VAL A 32 -16.06 -32.28 21.56
C VAL A 32 -14.80 -32.22 20.71
N PRO A 33 -13.83 -31.32 21.00
CA PRO A 33 -12.63 -31.19 20.20
C PRO A 33 -11.85 -32.50 20.15
N ARG A 34 -11.69 -33.07 18.94
CA ARG A 34 -10.91 -34.28 18.73
C ARG A 34 -9.43 -34.04 19.00
N PRO A 35 -8.67 -35.07 19.45
CA PRO A 35 -7.22 -34.94 19.52
C PRO A 35 -6.64 -34.58 18.16
N LEU A 36 -5.80 -33.55 18.08
CA LEU A 36 -5.24 -32.99 16.84
C LEU A 36 -3.72 -32.93 16.93
N LEU A 37 -3.06 -33.43 15.88
CA LEU A 37 -1.62 -33.30 15.64
C LEU A 37 -1.40 -32.53 14.35
N LEU A 38 -0.41 -31.66 14.36
CA LEU A 38 0.10 -31.01 13.15
C LEU A 38 1.48 -31.60 12.85
N ILE A 39 1.63 -32.19 11.67
CA ILE A 39 2.87 -32.82 11.22
C ILE A 39 3.67 -31.88 10.32
N ALA A 40 4.99 -31.95 10.45
CA ALA A 40 5.95 -31.30 9.59
C ALA A 40 6.87 -32.37 8.97
N GLU A 41 7.38 -32.08 7.80
CA GLU A 41 8.40 -32.92 7.17
C GLU A 41 9.79 -32.40 7.54
N GLN A 42 10.62 -33.27 8.14
CA GLN A 42 12.02 -32.98 8.44
C GLN A 42 12.88 -34.18 8.03
N ALA A 43 13.94 -33.95 7.25
CA ALA A 43 14.85 -35.00 6.77
C ALA A 43 14.12 -36.21 6.12
N ARG A 44 13.06 -35.97 5.36
CA ARG A 44 12.18 -36.98 4.72
C ARG A 44 11.40 -37.87 5.71
N GLN A 45 11.22 -37.41 6.92
CA GLN A 45 10.38 -38.08 7.90
C GLN A 45 9.27 -37.15 8.37
N GLU A 46 8.06 -37.72 8.51
CA GLU A 46 6.94 -37.01 9.15
C GLU A 46 7.15 -36.99 10.65
N ILE A 47 7.29 -35.82 11.22
CA ILE A 47 7.41 -35.59 12.65
C ILE A 47 6.23 -34.77 13.20
N VAL A 48 5.94 -34.90 14.46
CA VAL A 48 4.99 -34.06 15.18
C VAL A 48 5.57 -32.66 15.32
N GLY A 49 5.04 -31.71 14.55
CA GLY A 49 5.40 -30.29 14.68
C GLY A 49 4.69 -29.64 15.85
N ARG A 50 3.39 -29.94 16.04
CA ARG A 50 2.55 -29.44 17.15
C ARG A 50 1.55 -30.49 17.60
N CYS A 51 1.19 -30.46 18.85
CA CYS A 51 0.18 -31.35 19.44
C CYS A 51 -0.74 -30.60 20.41
N CYS A 52 -2.02 -30.94 20.42
CA CYS A 52 -2.96 -30.39 21.39
C CYS A 52 -2.75 -31.01 22.81
N ASP A 53 -3.34 -30.39 23.82
CA ASP A 53 -3.22 -30.85 25.22
C ASP A 53 -3.62 -32.32 25.45
N ILE A 54 -4.63 -32.81 24.73
CA ILE A 54 -5.07 -34.20 24.84
C ILE A 54 -3.96 -35.14 24.39
N CYS A 55 -3.26 -34.79 23.30
CA CYS A 55 -2.13 -35.56 22.79
C CYS A 55 -0.93 -35.48 23.74
N ARG A 56 -0.63 -34.29 24.28
CA ARG A 56 0.46 -34.08 25.25
C ARG A 56 0.29 -34.90 26.52
N ARG A 57 -0.93 -34.97 27.05
CA ARG A 57 -1.25 -35.82 28.22
C ARG A 57 -1.09 -37.34 27.97
N ARG A 58 -1.04 -37.75 26.69
CA ARG A 58 -0.78 -39.13 26.27
C ARG A 58 0.69 -39.41 25.94
N GLY A 59 1.59 -38.46 26.27
CA GLY A 59 3.02 -38.60 26.05
C GLY A 59 3.49 -38.22 24.63
N ILE A 60 2.61 -37.67 23.78
CA ILE A 60 3.01 -37.22 22.45
C ILE A 60 3.66 -35.82 22.57
N VAL A 61 4.89 -35.70 22.09
CA VAL A 61 5.69 -34.47 22.17
C VAL A 61 6.12 -34.01 20.76
N PRO A 62 6.33 -32.72 20.56
CA PRO A 62 6.93 -32.22 19.31
C PRO A 62 8.29 -32.88 19.03
N GLY A 63 8.59 -33.18 17.75
CA GLY A 63 9.78 -33.92 17.35
C GLY A 63 9.61 -35.45 17.29
N MET A 64 8.59 -36.02 17.90
CA MET A 64 8.27 -37.46 17.84
C MET A 64 7.90 -37.86 16.41
N ALA A 65 8.23 -39.08 15.97
CA ALA A 65 7.80 -39.59 14.66
C ALA A 65 6.27 -39.70 14.60
N ALA A 66 5.67 -39.33 13.48
CA ALA A 66 4.21 -39.37 13.31
C ALA A 66 3.65 -40.80 13.43
N ALA A 67 4.41 -41.83 13.05
CA ALA A 67 4.03 -43.22 13.18
C ALA A 67 3.95 -43.65 14.68
N GLU A 68 4.89 -43.20 15.50
CA GLU A 68 4.91 -43.45 16.93
C GLU A 68 3.73 -42.75 17.62
N ALA A 69 3.46 -41.49 17.27
CA ALA A 69 2.32 -40.76 17.80
C ALA A 69 0.98 -41.41 17.43
N ARG A 70 0.84 -42.00 16.24
CA ARG A 70 -0.33 -42.81 15.83
C ARG A 70 -0.47 -44.09 16.65
N ALA A 71 0.63 -44.72 17.01
CA ALA A 71 0.60 -45.90 17.83
C ALA A 71 0.11 -45.61 19.26
N LEU A 72 0.53 -44.46 19.84
CA LEU A 72 0.07 -43.99 21.14
C LEU A 72 -1.40 -43.57 21.15
N LEU A 73 -1.90 -43.00 20.05
CA LEU A 73 -3.27 -42.50 19.96
C LEU A 73 -3.89 -42.80 18.58
N PRO A 74 -4.46 -44.00 18.33
CA PRO A 74 -4.93 -44.43 17.00
C PRO A 74 -6.05 -43.57 16.39
N ARG A 75 -6.82 -42.86 17.20
CA ARG A 75 -7.94 -41.98 16.76
C ARG A 75 -7.58 -40.50 16.73
N VAL A 76 -6.30 -40.21 16.62
CA VAL A 76 -5.84 -38.80 16.52
C VAL A 76 -6.09 -38.26 15.08
N GLU A 77 -6.57 -37.06 15.00
CA GLU A 77 -6.66 -36.32 13.72
C GLU A 77 -5.28 -35.74 13.39
N ILE A 78 -4.81 -35.99 12.17
CA ILE A 78 -3.49 -35.55 11.71
C ILE A 78 -3.68 -34.61 10.54
N MET A 79 -3.06 -33.45 10.61
CA MET A 79 -3.08 -32.43 9.56
C MET A 79 -1.67 -31.89 9.31
N PRO A 80 -1.38 -31.38 8.12
CA PRO A 80 -0.10 -30.71 7.85
C PRO A 80 0.02 -29.41 8.66
N LEU A 81 1.22 -29.11 9.11
CA LEU A 81 1.54 -27.84 9.77
C LEU A 81 1.58 -26.72 8.72
N ASP A 82 0.60 -25.81 8.76
CA ASP A 82 0.53 -24.64 7.89
C ASP A 82 1.04 -23.40 8.63
N GLY A 83 2.35 -23.27 8.74
CA GLY A 83 2.97 -22.15 9.44
C GLY A 83 2.67 -20.79 8.79
N MET A 84 2.60 -20.72 7.45
CA MET A 84 2.23 -19.48 6.75
C MET A 84 0.78 -19.08 7.00
N GLY A 85 -0.13 -20.05 7.02
CA GLY A 85 -1.52 -19.78 7.34
C GLY A 85 -1.73 -19.35 8.78
N SER A 86 -1.00 -19.92 9.72
CA SER A 86 -0.99 -19.50 11.13
C SER A 86 -0.48 -18.07 11.29
N THR A 87 0.62 -17.72 10.62
CA THR A 87 1.19 -16.36 10.64
C THR A 87 0.20 -15.35 10.06
N ARG A 88 -0.43 -15.63 8.92
CA ARG A 88 -1.45 -14.74 8.34
C ARG A 88 -2.66 -14.52 9.27
N LEU A 89 -3.07 -15.55 10.01
CA LEU A 89 -4.14 -15.41 11.01
C LEU A 89 -3.70 -14.57 12.20
N LEU A 90 -2.45 -14.73 12.66
CA LEU A 90 -1.86 -13.93 13.73
C LEU A 90 -1.76 -12.44 13.30
N GLU A 91 -1.37 -12.15 12.06
CA GLU A 91 -1.40 -10.80 11.50
C GLU A 91 -2.81 -10.20 11.45
N LYS A 92 -3.83 -10.99 11.08
CA LYS A 92 -5.23 -10.54 11.13
C LYS A 92 -5.66 -10.21 12.55
N LEU A 93 -5.22 -11.02 13.52
CA LEU A 93 -5.48 -10.77 14.93
C LEU A 93 -4.72 -9.53 15.44
N ALA A 94 -3.48 -9.32 14.98
CA ALA A 94 -2.72 -8.10 15.28
C ALA A 94 -3.38 -6.84 14.74
N ARG A 95 -3.90 -6.88 13.49
CA ARG A 95 -4.72 -5.77 12.94
C ARG A 95 -6.01 -5.55 13.73
N TRP A 96 -6.65 -6.62 14.22
CA TRP A 96 -7.79 -6.50 15.11
C TRP A 96 -7.40 -5.84 16.44
N ALA A 97 -6.21 -6.09 16.95
CA ALA A 97 -5.71 -5.52 18.21
C ALA A 97 -5.40 -4.02 18.12
N LEU A 98 -5.22 -3.46 16.90
CA LEU A 98 -5.04 -2.01 16.68
C LEU A 98 -6.21 -1.15 17.21
N ARG A 99 -7.38 -1.75 17.48
CA ARG A 99 -8.50 -1.05 18.17
C ARG A 99 -8.21 -0.74 19.64
N PHE A 100 -7.21 -1.39 20.24
CA PHE A 100 -6.84 -1.23 21.64
C PHE A 100 -5.56 -0.44 21.84
N SER A 101 -4.66 -0.44 20.84
CA SER A 101 -3.42 0.32 20.82
C SER A 101 -3.00 0.59 19.39
N PRO A 102 -2.52 1.80 19.06
CA PRO A 102 -1.99 2.10 17.74
C PRO A 102 -0.63 1.42 17.47
N LEU A 103 0.06 0.96 18.51
CA LEU A 103 1.37 0.33 18.45
C LEU A 103 1.25 -1.15 18.82
N VAL A 104 1.04 -1.99 17.81
CA VAL A 104 0.93 -3.45 17.92
C VAL A 104 2.05 -4.10 17.13
N SER A 105 2.67 -5.12 17.72
CA SER A 105 3.67 -5.95 17.05
C SER A 105 3.38 -7.44 17.30
N ILE A 106 3.89 -8.29 16.44
CA ILE A 106 3.93 -9.74 16.65
C ILE A 106 5.22 -10.04 17.37
N GLY A 107 5.13 -10.81 18.47
CA GLY A 107 6.32 -11.21 19.22
C GLY A 107 7.18 -12.21 18.44
N GLU A 108 8.48 -12.19 18.72
CA GLU A 108 9.41 -13.16 18.15
C GLU A 108 9.07 -14.60 18.60
N PRO A 109 9.34 -15.61 17.75
CA PRO A 109 9.23 -17.01 18.15
C PRO A 109 10.08 -17.32 19.37
N PHE A 110 9.53 -18.12 20.28
CA PHE A 110 10.30 -18.61 21.43
C PHE A 110 11.11 -19.87 21.05
N PRO A 111 12.35 -20.00 21.53
CA PRO A 111 13.23 -21.11 21.16
C PRO A 111 12.77 -22.49 21.63
N ASP A 112 11.89 -22.54 22.62
CA ASP A 112 11.29 -23.80 23.15
C ASP A 112 10.26 -24.42 22.21
N HIS A 113 9.90 -23.73 21.11
CA HIS A 113 9.00 -24.23 20.07
C HIS A 113 9.72 -25.04 18.96
N GLN A 114 10.74 -25.81 19.32
CA GLN A 114 11.37 -26.74 18.40
C GLN A 114 10.43 -27.93 18.06
N PRO A 115 10.52 -28.55 16.87
CA PRO A 115 11.44 -28.22 15.76
C PRO A 115 10.95 -27.11 14.84
N CYS A 116 9.77 -26.55 15.03
CA CYS A 116 9.14 -25.56 14.13
C CYS A 116 8.85 -24.26 14.90
N PRO A 117 9.82 -23.34 15.04
CA PRO A 117 9.59 -22.09 15.73
C PRO A 117 8.52 -21.25 15.03
N ALA A 118 7.55 -20.73 15.78
CA ALA A 118 6.50 -19.88 15.26
C ALA A 118 6.13 -18.79 16.30
N ALA A 119 5.75 -17.62 15.80
CA ALA A 119 5.24 -16.55 16.64
C ALA A 119 3.85 -16.93 17.18
N ASP A 120 3.62 -16.65 18.47
CA ASP A 120 2.42 -17.03 19.19
C ASP A 120 1.90 -15.97 20.15
N CYS A 121 2.42 -14.74 20.05
CA CYS A 121 1.96 -13.65 20.89
C CYS A 121 1.89 -12.31 20.15
N LEU A 122 1.05 -11.43 20.67
CA LEU A 122 0.95 -10.03 20.26
C LEU A 122 1.41 -9.15 21.41
N LEU A 123 2.13 -8.10 21.06
CA LEU A 123 2.67 -7.10 21.97
C LEU A 123 2.04 -5.74 21.65
N LEU A 124 1.41 -5.12 22.64
CA LEU A 124 0.72 -3.84 22.51
C LEU A 124 1.39 -2.83 23.43
N ASN A 125 1.74 -1.67 22.93
CA ASN A 125 2.10 -0.54 23.79
C ASN A 125 0.81 0.14 24.26
N ILE A 126 0.53 0.10 25.54
CA ILE A 126 -0.69 0.65 26.17
C ILE A 126 -0.41 1.90 27.01
N THR A 127 0.80 2.45 26.90
CA THR A 127 1.22 3.66 27.64
C THR A 127 0.26 4.82 27.39
N GLY A 128 -0.26 5.41 28.45
CA GLY A 128 -1.17 6.56 28.39
C GLY A 128 -2.60 6.23 27.94
N MET A 129 -2.94 4.95 27.77
CA MET A 129 -4.26 4.50 27.31
C MET A 129 -5.16 3.98 28.44
N GLU A 130 -4.68 3.98 29.66
CA GLU A 130 -5.35 3.42 30.84
C GLU A 130 -6.74 4.03 31.07
N HIS A 131 -6.86 5.34 30.82
CA HIS A 131 -8.12 6.08 30.98
C HIS A 131 -9.22 5.66 30.00
N LEU A 132 -8.87 5.11 28.82
CA LEU A 132 -9.85 4.70 27.80
C LEU A 132 -10.57 3.39 28.16
N PHE A 133 -9.99 2.57 29.05
CA PHE A 133 -10.46 1.23 29.32
C PHE A 133 -10.70 0.95 30.81
N ASN A 134 -10.80 1.97 31.66
CA ASN A 134 -10.91 1.84 33.11
C ASN A 134 -9.72 1.08 33.76
N GLY A 135 -8.52 1.32 33.23
CA GLY A 135 -7.26 0.77 33.73
C GLY A 135 -6.72 -0.42 32.93
N PRO A 136 -5.42 -0.72 33.10
CA PRO A 136 -4.71 -1.72 32.29
C PRO A 136 -5.24 -3.13 32.52
N LEU A 137 -5.59 -3.53 33.74
CA LEU A 137 -6.18 -4.83 34.03
C LEU A 137 -7.58 -5.02 33.44
N ALA A 138 -8.38 -3.95 33.39
CA ALA A 138 -9.71 -3.98 32.77
C ALA A 138 -9.59 -4.20 31.26
N LEU A 139 -8.61 -3.56 30.61
CA LEU A 139 -8.27 -3.79 29.20
C LEU A 139 -7.89 -5.26 28.96
N ALA A 140 -6.97 -5.81 29.75
CA ALA A 140 -6.54 -7.22 29.63
C ALA A 140 -7.72 -8.21 29.77
N ARG A 141 -8.60 -7.98 30.76
CA ARG A 141 -9.82 -8.78 30.95
C ARG A 141 -10.78 -8.67 29.76
N ARG A 142 -10.98 -7.47 29.23
CA ARG A 142 -11.84 -7.23 28.06
C ARG A 142 -11.32 -7.96 26.82
N ILE A 143 -10.01 -7.88 26.55
CA ILE A 143 -9.37 -8.59 25.44
C ILE A 143 -9.53 -10.11 25.62
N THR A 144 -9.24 -10.62 26.81
CA THR A 144 -9.39 -12.06 27.12
C THR A 144 -10.82 -12.54 26.91
N ALA A 145 -11.82 -11.77 27.34
CA ALA A 145 -13.23 -12.10 27.15
C ALA A 145 -13.62 -12.15 25.66
N LEU A 146 -13.18 -11.15 24.87
CA LEU A 146 -13.44 -11.09 23.44
C LEU A 146 -12.79 -12.24 22.67
N LEU A 147 -11.56 -12.62 23.00
CA LEU A 147 -10.87 -13.74 22.38
C LEU A 147 -11.53 -15.07 22.76
N ARG A 148 -11.92 -15.24 24.02
CA ARG A 148 -12.63 -16.43 24.49
C ARG A 148 -14.00 -16.58 23.83
N HIS A 149 -14.72 -15.48 23.62
CA HIS A 149 -15.98 -15.49 22.85
C HIS A 149 -15.79 -16.01 21.42
N ASN A 150 -14.65 -15.72 20.81
CA ASN A 150 -14.26 -16.26 19.51
C ASN A 150 -13.55 -17.63 19.58
N ALA A 151 -13.70 -18.33 20.70
CA ALA A 151 -13.12 -19.65 20.96
C ALA A 151 -11.58 -19.71 20.85
N LEU A 152 -10.93 -18.60 21.14
CA LEU A 152 -9.48 -18.49 21.30
C LEU A 152 -9.11 -18.50 22.78
N THR A 153 -8.13 -19.34 23.14
CA THR A 153 -7.52 -19.33 24.46
C THR A 153 -6.32 -18.41 24.45
N CYS A 154 -6.26 -17.49 25.39
CA CYS A 154 -5.12 -16.61 25.55
C CYS A 154 -4.76 -16.41 27.02
N ARG A 155 -3.52 -16.00 27.25
CA ARG A 155 -3.00 -15.51 28.52
C ARG A 155 -2.51 -14.09 28.32
N THR A 156 -2.73 -13.21 29.29
CA THR A 156 -2.38 -11.80 29.19
C THR A 156 -1.52 -11.39 30.38
N ALA A 157 -0.50 -10.58 30.09
CA ALA A 157 0.31 -9.93 31.12
C ALA A 157 0.66 -8.51 30.71
N ILE A 158 0.85 -7.65 31.70
CA ILE A 158 1.22 -6.25 31.53
C ILE A 158 2.48 -5.99 32.34
N ALA A 159 3.46 -5.34 31.70
CA ALA A 159 4.72 -5.01 32.35
C ALA A 159 5.39 -3.77 31.70
N PRO A 160 6.40 -3.17 32.37
CA PRO A 160 7.12 -2.00 31.88
C PRO A 160 7.97 -2.25 30.62
N THR A 161 8.31 -3.51 30.29
CA THR A 161 9.06 -3.88 29.09
C THR A 161 8.32 -4.91 28.26
N LEU A 162 8.60 -4.93 26.93
CA LEU A 162 8.02 -5.93 26.03
C LEU A 162 8.43 -7.34 26.41
N SER A 163 9.73 -7.53 26.73
CA SER A 163 10.28 -8.83 27.13
C SER A 163 9.68 -9.34 28.44
N SER A 164 9.52 -8.49 29.47
CA SER A 164 8.92 -8.89 30.74
C SER A 164 7.43 -9.20 30.59
N ALA A 165 6.68 -8.41 29.78
CA ALA A 165 5.28 -8.72 29.49
C ALA A 165 5.13 -10.08 28.78
N ALA A 166 6.01 -10.38 27.80
CA ALA A 166 6.00 -11.67 27.10
C ALA A 166 6.36 -12.84 28.02
N ALA A 167 7.37 -12.68 28.87
CA ALA A 167 7.78 -13.70 29.85
C ALA A 167 6.68 -13.98 30.89
N LEU A 168 6.08 -12.94 31.45
CA LEU A 168 4.97 -13.05 32.41
C LEU A 168 3.74 -13.72 31.80
N ALA A 169 3.34 -13.31 30.57
CA ALA A 169 2.19 -13.93 29.90
C ALA A 169 2.38 -15.44 29.69
N ARG A 170 3.63 -15.89 29.52
CA ARG A 170 3.97 -17.29 29.25
C ARG A 170 4.16 -18.12 30.54
N TYR A 171 4.84 -17.59 31.54
CA TYR A 171 5.31 -18.37 32.70
C TYR A 171 4.66 -17.98 34.02
N ALA A 172 4.09 -16.80 34.21
CA ALA A 172 3.41 -16.40 35.42
C ALA A 172 1.95 -16.87 35.48
N GLU A 173 1.33 -16.80 36.65
CA GLU A 173 -0.12 -16.89 36.78
C GLU A 173 -0.77 -15.67 36.16
N THR A 174 -1.79 -15.84 35.33
CA THR A 174 -2.41 -14.77 34.56
C THR A 174 -3.85 -14.48 34.93
N PRO A 175 -4.27 -13.21 34.91
CA PRO A 175 -3.57 -12.04 34.38
C PRO A 175 -2.50 -11.51 35.34
N ALA A 176 -1.26 -11.36 34.87
CA ALA A 176 -0.15 -10.75 35.61
C ALA A 176 -0.03 -9.25 35.31
N PHE A 177 0.32 -8.47 36.33
CA PHE A 177 0.52 -7.02 36.19
C PHE A 177 1.69 -6.55 37.05
N ILE A 178 2.64 -5.86 36.43
CA ILE A 178 3.75 -5.17 37.06
C ILE A 178 3.76 -3.76 36.44
N ASP A 179 3.80 -2.72 37.27
CA ASP A 179 3.91 -1.33 36.81
C ASP A 179 5.29 -0.72 37.12
N ASP A 180 5.97 -1.18 38.16
CA ASP A 180 7.32 -0.71 38.53
C ASP A 180 8.41 -1.62 37.88
N PRO A 181 9.34 -1.05 37.09
CA PRO A 181 10.49 -1.80 36.60
C PRO A 181 11.33 -2.46 37.70
N ALA A 182 11.37 -1.89 38.90
CA ALA A 182 12.11 -2.45 40.03
C ALA A 182 11.58 -3.81 40.49
N ASP A 183 10.33 -4.15 40.21
CA ASP A 183 9.70 -5.43 40.60
C ASP A 183 9.97 -6.55 39.59
N ILE A 184 10.47 -6.21 38.37
CA ILE A 184 10.71 -7.19 37.31
C ILE A 184 11.66 -8.31 37.76
N PRO A 185 12.85 -8.02 38.37
CA PRO A 185 13.80 -9.07 38.76
C PRO A 185 13.19 -10.08 39.72
N ALA A 186 12.40 -9.64 40.68
CA ALA A 186 11.74 -10.50 41.65
C ALA A 186 10.68 -11.40 41.00
N ALA A 187 9.88 -10.82 40.09
CA ALA A 187 8.79 -11.53 39.43
C ALA A 187 9.26 -12.61 38.44
N VAL A 188 10.39 -12.38 37.76
CA VAL A 188 10.90 -13.32 36.74
C VAL A 188 11.96 -14.28 37.27
N ARG A 189 12.36 -14.17 38.55
CA ARG A 189 13.47 -14.92 39.16
C ARG A 189 13.43 -16.43 38.88
N ASN A 190 12.25 -17.04 39.02
CA ASN A 190 12.08 -18.48 38.88
C ASN A 190 11.73 -18.94 37.46
N PHE A 191 11.75 -18.01 36.47
CA PHE A 191 11.43 -18.39 35.11
C PHE A 191 12.57 -19.15 34.45
N PRO A 192 12.25 -20.08 33.51
CA PRO A 192 13.25 -20.83 32.78
C PRO A 192 14.06 -19.93 31.85
N LEU A 193 15.26 -20.39 31.46
CA LEU A 193 16.15 -19.67 30.53
C LEU A 193 15.47 -19.29 29.18
N ALA A 194 14.52 -20.11 28.75
CA ALA A 194 13.74 -19.84 27.54
C ALA A 194 12.99 -18.50 27.58
N ALA A 195 12.72 -17.94 28.74
CA ALA A 195 12.08 -16.64 28.91
C ALA A 195 12.93 -15.47 28.35
N LEU A 196 14.24 -15.65 28.21
CA LEU A 196 15.16 -14.67 27.56
C LEU A 196 15.11 -14.72 26.03
N ARG A 197 14.47 -15.70 25.42
CA ARG A 197 14.42 -15.88 23.95
C ARG A 197 15.83 -16.02 23.32
N ILE A 198 16.78 -16.59 24.05
CA ILE A 198 18.12 -16.93 23.59
C ILE A 198 18.13 -18.27 22.85
N SER A 199 19.11 -18.51 22.00
CA SER A 199 19.23 -19.76 21.22
C SER A 199 19.26 -21.01 22.10
N ALA A 200 18.83 -22.14 21.55
CA ALA A 200 18.83 -23.43 22.25
C ALA A 200 20.25 -23.84 22.69
N ASP A 201 21.25 -23.56 21.86
CA ASP A 201 22.67 -23.84 22.17
C ASP A 201 23.16 -23.01 23.36
N THR A 202 22.78 -21.73 23.44
CA THR A 202 23.14 -20.87 24.58
C THR A 202 22.43 -21.34 25.85
N GLN A 203 21.18 -21.81 25.75
CA GLN A 203 20.46 -22.40 26.89
C GLN A 203 21.13 -23.71 27.36
N ALA A 204 21.56 -24.57 26.44
CA ALA A 204 22.29 -25.80 26.76
C ALA A 204 23.61 -25.49 27.46
N ALA A 205 24.41 -24.59 26.92
CA ALA A 205 25.67 -24.17 27.54
C ALA A 205 25.49 -23.60 28.95
N LEU A 206 24.41 -22.81 29.19
CA LEU A 206 24.08 -22.30 30.51
C LEU A 206 23.72 -23.46 31.48
N ARG A 207 22.92 -24.45 31.03
CA ARG A 207 22.56 -25.62 31.84
C ARG A 207 23.78 -26.48 32.21
N GLU A 208 24.75 -26.61 31.28
CA GLU A 208 26.01 -27.31 31.58
C GLU A 208 26.84 -26.62 32.67
N THR A 209 26.67 -25.32 32.86
CA THR A 209 27.29 -24.57 33.96
C THR A 209 26.43 -24.57 35.25
N GLY A 210 25.31 -25.32 35.28
CA GLY A 210 24.43 -25.42 36.42
C GLY A 210 23.36 -24.32 36.51
N VAL A 211 23.28 -23.42 35.51
CA VAL A 211 22.29 -22.34 35.50
C VAL A 211 20.98 -22.83 34.86
N THR A 212 19.89 -22.78 35.60
CA THR A 212 18.57 -23.32 35.20
C THR A 212 17.47 -22.28 35.13
N CYS A 213 17.61 -21.17 35.85
CA CYS A 213 16.61 -20.10 35.92
C CYS A 213 17.22 -18.70 35.81
N LEU A 214 16.35 -17.70 35.55
CA LEU A 214 16.79 -16.31 35.37
C LEU A 214 17.44 -15.71 36.63
N GLY A 215 16.97 -16.12 37.82
CA GLY A 215 17.52 -15.65 39.09
C GLY A 215 19.01 -15.95 39.22
N GLU A 216 19.42 -17.13 38.76
CA GLU A 216 20.83 -17.54 38.80
C GLU A 216 21.69 -16.70 37.85
N ILE A 217 21.20 -16.42 36.62
CA ILE A 217 21.92 -15.51 35.68
C ILE A 217 22.11 -14.14 36.29
N MET A 218 21.07 -13.60 36.94
CA MET A 218 21.11 -12.23 37.50
C MET A 218 22.11 -12.09 38.66
N THR A 219 22.54 -13.21 39.28
CA THR A 219 23.55 -13.22 40.34
C THR A 219 24.99 -13.31 39.82
N LEU A 220 25.17 -13.68 38.54
CA LEU A 220 26.50 -13.84 37.95
C LEU A 220 27.08 -12.48 37.53
N ALA A 221 28.39 -12.34 37.61
CA ALA A 221 29.10 -11.15 37.19
C ALA A 221 28.96 -10.97 35.67
N ARG A 222 28.58 -9.77 35.22
CA ARG A 222 28.35 -9.46 33.80
C ARG A 222 29.57 -9.72 32.93
N ASP A 223 30.77 -9.44 33.44
CA ASP A 223 32.04 -9.64 32.70
C ASP A 223 32.27 -11.15 32.43
N GLN A 224 31.93 -12.02 33.37
CA GLN A 224 32.02 -13.47 33.18
C GLN A 224 31.02 -13.98 32.13
N LEU A 225 29.80 -13.42 32.12
CA LEU A 225 28.81 -13.74 31.09
C LEU A 225 29.25 -13.25 29.72
N ALA A 226 29.82 -12.03 29.62
CA ALA A 226 30.27 -11.45 28.37
C ALA A 226 31.43 -12.22 27.69
N VAL A 227 32.30 -12.84 28.50
CA VAL A 227 33.47 -13.61 27.98
C VAL A 227 33.03 -15.01 27.52
N ARG A 228 32.07 -15.64 28.21
CA ARG A 228 31.73 -17.06 28.01
C ARG A 228 30.55 -17.29 27.05
N PHE A 229 29.64 -16.35 26.92
CA PHE A 229 28.40 -16.50 26.17
C PHE A 229 28.27 -15.44 25.08
N PRO A 230 27.46 -15.71 24.03
CA PRO A 230 27.23 -14.73 22.97
C PRO A 230 26.65 -13.41 23.50
N PRO A 231 26.95 -12.26 22.85
CA PRO A 231 26.44 -10.94 23.25
C PRO A 231 24.91 -10.84 23.34
N GLU A 232 24.20 -11.76 22.65
CA GLU A 232 22.75 -11.88 22.69
C GLU A 232 22.23 -12.11 24.11
N LEU A 233 22.91 -12.90 24.94
CA LEU A 233 22.50 -13.19 26.30
C LEU A 233 22.34 -11.91 27.14
N LEU A 234 23.36 -11.06 27.15
CA LEU A 234 23.32 -9.80 27.88
C LEU A 234 22.34 -8.81 27.27
N LEU A 235 22.22 -8.77 25.95
CA LEU A 235 21.22 -7.95 25.26
C LEU A 235 19.80 -8.31 25.69
N ARG A 236 19.46 -9.59 25.67
CA ARG A 236 18.13 -10.07 26.04
C ARG A 236 17.85 -9.88 27.56
N LEU A 237 18.85 -10.06 28.39
CA LEU A 237 18.74 -9.77 29.82
C LEU A 237 18.47 -8.27 30.07
N ASP A 238 19.19 -7.39 29.39
CA ASP A 238 19.00 -5.94 29.51
C ASP A 238 17.63 -5.50 28.97
N GLN A 239 17.14 -6.11 27.90
CA GLN A 239 15.79 -5.88 27.37
C GLN A 239 14.70 -6.34 28.37
N LEU A 240 14.89 -7.49 29.01
CA LEU A 240 13.97 -8.01 30.01
C LEU A 240 13.90 -7.07 31.23
N LEU A 241 15.04 -6.64 31.74
CA LEU A 241 15.15 -5.78 32.94
C LEU A 241 14.86 -4.30 32.67
N GLY A 242 14.72 -3.89 31.40
CA GLY A 242 14.43 -2.51 31.02
C GLY A 242 15.67 -1.60 30.92
N HIS A 243 16.88 -2.13 31.02
CA HIS A 243 18.11 -1.37 30.82
C HIS A 243 18.32 -1.02 29.35
N ARG A 244 17.73 -1.75 28.42
CA ARG A 244 17.77 -1.51 26.98
C ARG A 244 16.38 -1.64 26.36
N MET A 245 16.01 -0.67 25.53
CA MET A 245 14.73 -0.66 24.82
C MET A 245 14.71 -1.72 23.71
N GLU A 246 13.59 -2.40 23.55
CA GLU A 246 13.30 -3.33 22.47
C GLU A 246 12.33 -2.66 21.49
N LEU A 247 12.65 -2.68 20.19
CA LEU A 247 11.86 -2.07 19.11
C LEU A 247 11.45 -3.16 18.10
N PRO A 248 10.36 -3.88 18.34
CA PRO A 248 9.87 -4.86 17.39
C PRO A 248 9.21 -4.18 16.18
N PRO A 249 9.15 -4.84 15.02
CA PRO A 249 8.44 -4.33 13.86
C PRO A 249 6.96 -4.15 14.18
N LEU A 250 6.46 -2.93 13.95
CA LEU A 250 5.06 -2.60 14.19
C LEU A 250 4.18 -3.11 13.05
N ILE A 251 2.99 -3.60 13.41
CA ILE A 251 1.93 -3.85 12.43
C ILE A 251 1.35 -2.50 12.00
N THR A 252 1.62 -2.16 10.77
CA THR A 252 0.96 -1.01 10.14
C THR A 252 -0.34 -1.48 9.47
N LEU A 253 -1.41 -0.70 9.65
CA LEU A 253 -2.53 -0.81 8.73
C LEU A 253 -1.98 -0.39 7.36
N SER A 254 -1.85 -1.33 6.45
CA SER A 254 -1.66 -0.95 5.05
C SER A 254 -2.83 -0.04 4.69
N SER A 255 -2.59 1.26 4.67
CA SER A 255 -3.61 2.26 4.32
C SER A 255 -4.06 2.06 2.87
N THR A 256 -3.19 1.50 2.07
CA THR A 256 -3.40 1.25 0.64
C THR A 256 -4.15 -0.08 0.44
N PRO A 257 -5.41 -0.04 -0.05
CA PRO A 257 -6.14 -1.24 -0.39
C PRO A 257 -5.39 -2.03 -1.47
N GLN A 258 -5.19 -3.32 -1.22
CA GLN A 258 -4.50 -4.22 -2.15
C GLN A 258 -5.07 -5.62 -2.09
N ALA A 259 -4.95 -6.34 -3.20
CA ALA A 259 -5.23 -7.75 -3.33
C ALA A 259 -4.02 -8.45 -3.94
N GLN A 260 -3.68 -9.64 -3.44
CA GLN A 260 -2.52 -10.41 -3.86
C GLN A 260 -2.90 -11.85 -4.13
N TRP A 261 -2.40 -12.39 -5.22
CA TRP A 261 -2.43 -13.80 -5.57
C TRP A 261 -1.01 -14.35 -5.64
N ARG A 262 -0.83 -15.59 -5.17
CA ARG A 262 0.40 -16.34 -5.28
C ARG A 262 0.09 -17.71 -5.87
N ALA A 263 0.82 -18.08 -6.90
CA ALA A 263 0.76 -19.40 -7.51
C ALA A 263 1.64 -20.41 -6.74
N ASP A 264 1.34 -21.68 -6.88
CA ASP A 264 2.17 -22.77 -6.35
C ASP A 264 3.38 -23.09 -7.26
N GLY A 265 3.57 -22.31 -8.34
CA GLY A 265 4.68 -22.37 -9.29
C GLY A 265 4.50 -21.30 -10.38
N PRO A 266 5.52 -21.08 -11.25
CA PRO A 266 5.49 -20.03 -12.25
C PRO A 266 4.38 -20.28 -13.29
N VAL A 267 3.51 -19.28 -13.49
CA VAL A 267 2.40 -19.30 -14.45
C VAL A 267 2.77 -18.46 -15.67
N GLU A 268 2.86 -19.10 -16.84
CA GLU A 268 3.18 -18.45 -18.12
C GLU A 268 1.95 -18.19 -18.98
N ASN A 269 0.85 -18.87 -18.69
CA ASN A 269 -0.37 -18.76 -19.47
C ASN A 269 -1.10 -17.44 -19.17
N LEU A 270 -1.28 -16.61 -20.21
CA LEU A 270 -1.98 -15.33 -20.10
C LEU A 270 -3.43 -15.47 -19.57
N GLU A 271 -4.15 -16.53 -19.96
CA GLU A 271 -5.52 -16.76 -19.50
C GLU A 271 -5.58 -16.99 -17.98
N GLY A 272 -4.63 -17.77 -17.44
CA GLY A 272 -4.52 -18.00 -16.00
C GLY A 272 -4.22 -16.72 -15.23
N ILE A 273 -3.32 -15.87 -15.78
CA ILE A 273 -2.99 -14.57 -15.20
C ILE A 273 -4.19 -13.62 -15.23
N LEU A 274 -4.94 -13.59 -16.35
CA LEU A 274 -6.15 -12.78 -16.48
C LEU A 274 -7.24 -13.24 -15.49
N LEU A 275 -7.43 -14.54 -15.30
CA LEU A 275 -8.38 -15.10 -14.34
C LEU A 275 -8.00 -14.70 -12.89
N ALA A 276 -6.71 -14.84 -12.53
CA ALA A 276 -6.21 -14.41 -11.24
C ALA A 276 -6.40 -12.90 -11.02
N ALA A 277 -6.06 -12.08 -12.03
CA ALA A 277 -6.21 -10.63 -11.98
C ALA A 277 -7.68 -10.20 -11.83
N GLN A 278 -8.61 -10.90 -12.49
CA GLN A 278 -10.04 -10.65 -12.34
C GLN A 278 -10.51 -10.93 -10.91
N ALA A 279 -10.14 -12.08 -10.35
CA ALA A 279 -10.45 -12.43 -8.96
C ALA A 279 -9.87 -11.41 -7.96
N LEU A 280 -8.64 -10.92 -8.20
CA LEU A 280 -8.03 -9.86 -7.39
C LEU A 280 -8.75 -8.52 -7.51
N THR A 281 -9.23 -8.20 -8.71
CA THR A 281 -10.00 -6.97 -8.97
C THR A 281 -11.32 -6.99 -8.19
N ASP A 282 -12.00 -8.14 -8.14
CA ASP A 282 -13.22 -8.32 -7.35
C ASP A 282 -12.95 -8.17 -5.85
N GLN A 283 -11.87 -8.77 -5.34
CA GLN A 283 -11.44 -8.61 -3.93
C GLN A 283 -11.10 -7.16 -3.58
N LEU A 284 -10.38 -6.47 -4.48
CA LEU A 284 -10.03 -5.05 -4.30
C LEU A 284 -11.28 -4.18 -4.29
N SER A 285 -12.22 -4.41 -5.22
CA SER A 285 -13.52 -3.73 -5.28
C SER A 285 -14.33 -3.90 -4.00
N GLN A 286 -14.40 -5.12 -3.45
CA GLN A 286 -15.04 -5.39 -2.17
C GLN A 286 -14.36 -4.62 -1.01
N THR A 287 -13.03 -4.60 -0.98
CA THR A 287 -12.26 -3.88 0.04
C THR A 287 -12.50 -2.37 -0.04
N LEU A 288 -12.49 -1.80 -1.25
CA LEU A 288 -12.80 -0.39 -1.49
C LEU A 288 -14.22 -0.05 -1.06
N THR A 289 -15.18 -0.90 -1.39
CA THR A 289 -16.59 -0.71 -1.01
C THR A 289 -16.80 -0.76 0.49
N GLN A 290 -16.19 -1.72 1.20
CA GLN A 290 -16.26 -1.84 2.66
C GLN A 290 -15.67 -0.63 3.38
N ARG A 291 -14.68 0.03 2.78
CA ARG A 291 -14.02 1.22 3.34
C ARG A 291 -14.61 2.54 2.83
N ASN A 292 -15.64 2.51 1.99
CA ASN A 292 -16.20 3.68 1.29
C ASN A 292 -15.14 4.48 0.53
N LEU A 293 -14.19 3.78 -0.11
CA LEU A 293 -13.12 4.37 -0.89
C LEU A 293 -13.34 4.13 -2.39
N GLY A 294 -12.82 5.03 -3.20
CA GLY A 294 -12.59 4.83 -4.63
C GLY A 294 -11.13 5.16 -4.95
N THR A 295 -10.56 4.58 -6.00
CA THR A 295 -9.18 4.83 -6.40
C THR A 295 -9.09 5.58 -7.72
N THR A 296 -8.11 6.48 -7.84
CA THR A 296 -7.73 7.18 -9.08
C THR A 296 -6.42 6.66 -9.67
N LEU A 297 -5.68 5.82 -8.94
CA LEU A 297 -4.43 5.23 -9.41
C LEU A 297 -4.33 3.78 -8.96
N LEU A 298 -4.19 2.87 -9.93
CA LEU A 298 -3.92 1.46 -9.68
C LEU A 298 -2.47 1.14 -10.01
N THR A 299 -1.88 0.25 -9.23
CA THR A 299 -0.56 -0.33 -9.50
C THR A 299 -0.69 -1.85 -9.54
N ILE A 300 -0.19 -2.44 -10.62
CA ILE A 300 -0.10 -3.88 -10.80
C ILE A 300 1.38 -4.25 -10.68
N GLU A 301 1.71 -5.10 -9.72
CA GLU A 301 3.05 -5.68 -9.53
C GLU A 301 3.01 -7.16 -9.85
N MET A 302 3.92 -7.59 -10.69
CA MET A 302 4.12 -8.99 -11.07
C MET A 302 5.54 -9.40 -10.72
N GLN A 303 5.68 -10.47 -9.98
CA GLN A 303 6.96 -11.05 -9.58
C GLN A 303 7.06 -12.46 -10.14
N GLY A 304 8.18 -12.76 -10.78
CA GLY A 304 8.54 -14.10 -11.25
C GLY A 304 9.90 -14.51 -10.68
N GLU A 305 10.15 -15.80 -10.61
CA GLU A 305 11.36 -16.38 -10.01
C GLU A 305 12.66 -15.86 -10.64
N TYR A 306 12.67 -15.67 -11.96
CA TYR A 306 13.87 -15.28 -12.72
C TYR A 306 13.77 -13.90 -13.39
N THR A 307 12.62 -13.25 -13.39
CA THR A 307 12.36 -12.04 -14.20
C THR A 307 12.33 -10.74 -13.38
N GLY A 308 12.49 -10.84 -12.07
CA GLY A 308 12.39 -9.69 -11.19
C GLY A 308 10.94 -9.19 -11.00
N THR A 309 10.79 -7.94 -10.59
CA THR A 309 9.48 -7.31 -10.37
C THR A 309 9.16 -6.37 -11.53
N SER A 310 8.05 -6.62 -12.21
CA SER A 310 7.49 -5.71 -13.20
C SER A 310 6.33 -4.93 -12.57
N THR A 311 6.33 -3.60 -12.75
CA THR A 311 5.31 -2.72 -12.17
C THR A 311 4.65 -1.90 -13.27
N VAL A 312 3.32 -1.90 -13.29
CA VAL A 312 2.50 -1.12 -14.23
C VAL A 312 1.53 -0.24 -13.45
N THR A 313 1.52 1.05 -13.75
CA THR A 313 0.59 2.02 -13.16
C THR A 313 -0.52 2.37 -14.15
N ILE A 314 -1.75 2.41 -13.66
CA ILE A 314 -2.96 2.71 -14.43
C ILE A 314 -3.67 3.90 -13.76
N PRO A 315 -3.56 5.09 -14.35
CA PRO A 315 -4.32 6.25 -13.89
C PRO A 315 -5.77 6.15 -14.35
N LEU A 316 -6.69 6.56 -13.48
CA LEU A 316 -8.12 6.64 -13.74
C LEU A 316 -8.56 8.11 -13.69
N THR A 317 -9.48 8.51 -14.56
CA THR A 317 -9.98 9.89 -14.65
C THR A 317 -10.83 10.30 -13.45
N GLN A 318 -11.46 9.35 -12.79
CA GLN A 318 -12.30 9.54 -11.60
C GLN A 318 -12.01 8.47 -10.57
N ALA A 319 -12.39 8.71 -9.31
CA ALA A 319 -12.33 7.70 -8.26
C ALA A 319 -13.33 6.57 -8.56
N VAL A 320 -12.81 5.36 -8.73
CA VAL A 320 -13.58 4.15 -9.09
C VAL A 320 -13.42 3.09 -8.01
N ARG A 321 -14.53 2.39 -7.68
CA ARG A 321 -14.53 1.21 -6.80
C ARG A 321 -15.24 0.00 -7.40
N ARG A 322 -16.05 0.19 -8.48
CA ARG A 322 -16.80 -0.88 -9.14
C ARG A 322 -15.87 -1.82 -9.88
N ALA A 323 -16.05 -3.13 -9.67
CA ALA A 323 -15.20 -4.17 -10.24
C ALA A 323 -15.18 -4.15 -11.78
N ASP A 324 -16.34 -3.95 -12.41
CA ASP A 324 -16.47 -3.88 -13.87
C ASP A 324 -15.62 -2.75 -14.49
N ARG A 325 -15.59 -1.59 -13.84
CA ARG A 325 -14.80 -0.44 -14.30
C ARG A 325 -13.30 -0.61 -14.03
N LEU A 326 -12.94 -1.14 -12.86
CA LEU A 326 -11.55 -1.47 -12.54
C LEU A 326 -11.01 -2.51 -13.51
N TRP A 327 -11.78 -3.55 -13.80
CA TRP A 327 -11.40 -4.61 -14.74
C TRP A 327 -11.23 -4.09 -16.17
N ALA A 328 -12.12 -3.22 -16.65
CA ALA A 328 -12.02 -2.60 -17.96
C ALA A 328 -10.70 -1.80 -18.15
N ALA A 329 -10.15 -1.24 -17.08
CA ALA A 329 -8.86 -0.53 -17.10
C ALA A 329 -7.66 -1.49 -16.97
N ILE A 330 -7.78 -2.56 -16.18
CA ILE A 330 -6.70 -3.52 -15.87
C ILE A 330 -6.45 -4.47 -17.04
N ARG A 331 -7.49 -5.07 -17.59
CA ARG A 331 -7.40 -6.12 -18.61
C ARG A 331 -6.54 -5.73 -19.82
N PRO A 332 -6.76 -4.58 -20.50
CA PRO A 332 -5.96 -4.21 -21.67
C PRO A 332 -4.48 -4.00 -21.35
N ARG A 333 -4.16 -3.65 -20.10
CA ARG A 333 -2.77 -3.47 -19.67
C ARG A 333 -2.06 -4.81 -19.50
N ILE A 334 -2.73 -5.79 -18.92
CA ILE A 334 -2.16 -7.14 -18.78
C ILE A 334 -2.00 -7.78 -20.16
N GLU A 335 -2.97 -7.62 -21.06
CA GLU A 335 -2.90 -8.15 -22.44
C GLU A 335 -1.75 -7.56 -23.28
N GLN A 336 -1.32 -6.32 -22.98
CA GLN A 336 -0.21 -5.64 -23.68
C GLN A 336 1.17 -6.02 -23.13
N LEU A 337 1.23 -6.68 -21.97
CA LEU A 337 2.50 -7.03 -21.34
C LEU A 337 3.17 -8.20 -22.09
N ARG A 338 4.43 -8.00 -22.43
CA ARG A 338 5.28 -9.08 -22.88
C ARG A 338 5.86 -9.78 -21.66
N LEU A 339 5.28 -10.91 -21.32
CA LEU A 339 5.78 -11.75 -20.23
C LEU A 339 7.07 -12.42 -20.69
N THR A 340 8.18 -12.13 -20.05
CA THR A 340 9.50 -12.73 -20.35
C THR A 340 9.76 -13.98 -19.50
N GLY A 341 8.77 -14.44 -18.70
CA GLY A 341 8.85 -15.65 -17.86
C GLY A 341 7.61 -15.81 -17.00
N GLY A 342 7.52 -16.90 -16.26
CA GLY A 342 6.39 -17.24 -15.42
C GLY A 342 6.21 -16.29 -14.25
N ILE A 343 4.97 -15.97 -13.90
CA ILE A 343 4.59 -15.12 -12.76
C ILE A 343 4.21 -16.00 -11.57
N GLU A 344 4.79 -15.74 -10.41
CA GLU A 344 4.47 -16.41 -9.16
C GLU A 344 3.60 -15.56 -8.22
N VAL A 345 3.79 -14.24 -8.25
CA VAL A 345 3.04 -13.32 -7.42
C VAL A 345 2.47 -12.19 -8.27
N LEU A 346 1.17 -11.99 -8.16
CA LEU A 346 0.44 -10.87 -8.75
C LEU A 346 -0.20 -10.04 -7.64
N THR A 347 0.09 -8.75 -7.60
CA THR A 347 -0.48 -7.82 -6.62
C THR A 347 -1.12 -6.64 -7.32
N ILE A 348 -2.35 -6.30 -6.96
CA ILE A 348 -3.05 -5.10 -7.44
C ILE A 348 -3.28 -4.19 -6.24
N ARG A 349 -2.79 -2.94 -6.34
CA ARG A 349 -2.90 -1.91 -5.30
C ARG A 349 -3.66 -0.69 -5.77
N ALA A 350 -4.43 -0.10 -4.88
CA ALA A 350 -5.10 1.19 -5.07
C ALA A 350 -4.27 2.29 -4.40
N GLU A 351 -3.32 2.91 -5.13
CA GLU A 351 -2.34 3.84 -4.55
C GLU A 351 -2.95 5.15 -4.07
N GLN A 352 -3.82 5.76 -4.88
CA GLN A 352 -4.49 7.00 -4.53
C GLN A 352 -5.97 6.72 -4.29
N THR A 353 -6.38 6.83 -3.04
CA THR A 353 -7.77 6.56 -2.64
C THR A 353 -8.45 7.83 -2.14
N HIS A 354 -9.73 7.98 -2.49
CA HIS A 354 -10.58 9.08 -2.09
C HIS A 354 -11.84 8.52 -1.43
N LEU A 355 -12.39 9.25 -0.45
CA LEU A 355 -13.68 8.91 0.12
C LEU A 355 -14.76 9.01 -0.96
N LEU A 356 -15.43 7.91 -1.20
CA LEU A 356 -16.56 7.82 -2.12
C LEU A 356 -17.80 7.40 -1.30
N PRO A 357 -18.72 8.32 -1.04
CA PRO A 357 -19.95 7.97 -0.31
C PRO A 357 -20.72 6.88 -1.08
N PRO A 358 -21.58 6.09 -0.40
CA PRO A 358 -22.43 5.12 -1.06
C PRO A 358 -23.26 5.83 -2.13
N GLU A 359 -23.25 5.31 -3.36
CA GLU A 359 -24.15 5.77 -4.41
C GLU A 359 -25.55 5.35 -4.01
N GLN A 360 -26.37 6.31 -3.63
CA GLN A 360 -27.80 6.09 -3.51
C GLN A 360 -28.34 6.02 -4.95
N LEU A 361 -28.81 4.86 -5.36
CA LEU A 361 -29.58 4.73 -6.60
C LEU A 361 -30.88 5.53 -6.39
N HIS A 362 -30.84 6.79 -6.79
CA HIS A 362 -32.06 7.59 -6.84
C HIS A 362 -32.91 7.09 -8.01
N ALA A 363 -34.07 6.60 -7.69
CA ALA A 363 -35.11 6.30 -8.69
C ALA A 363 -35.60 7.57 -9.43
N ASP A 364 -35.25 8.75 -8.92
CA ASP A 364 -35.66 10.04 -9.48
C ASP A 364 -34.44 10.84 -9.97
N THR A 365 -34.46 11.12 -11.26
CA THR A 365 -33.43 11.78 -12.07
C THR A 365 -33.21 13.29 -11.79
N CYS A 366 -33.66 13.83 -10.66
CA CYS A 366 -33.75 15.29 -10.49
C CYS A 366 -32.71 15.97 -9.59
N THR A 367 -31.73 15.27 -8.99
CA THR A 367 -30.77 15.91 -8.08
C THR A 367 -29.28 15.66 -8.39
N ALA A 368 -28.93 15.34 -9.63
CA ALA A 368 -27.53 15.15 -10.06
C ALA A 368 -26.77 16.47 -10.31
N TRP A 369 -26.96 17.51 -9.49
CA TRP A 369 -26.42 18.87 -9.72
C TRP A 369 -25.07 19.17 -9.04
N ARG A 370 -24.38 18.19 -8.46
CA ARG A 370 -23.09 18.46 -7.78
C ARG A 370 -21.85 17.74 -8.30
N SER A 371 -21.96 16.85 -9.26
CA SER A 371 -20.83 16.34 -10.05
C SER A 371 -21.02 16.79 -11.48
N ASN A 372 -20.00 17.38 -12.10
CA ASN A 372 -20.01 17.91 -13.46
C ASN A 372 -20.70 16.90 -14.42
N PRO A 373 -21.97 17.10 -14.80
CA PRO A 373 -22.78 16.06 -15.46
C PRO A 373 -22.29 15.72 -16.86
N THR A 374 -21.44 16.56 -17.43
CA THR A 374 -20.95 16.42 -18.82
C THR A 374 -19.82 15.40 -18.95
N MET A 375 -19.06 15.13 -17.90
CA MET A 375 -17.87 14.27 -17.98
C MET A 375 -18.07 12.86 -17.44
N ALA A 376 -19.06 12.63 -16.58
CA ALA A 376 -19.31 11.32 -15.98
C ALA A 376 -19.53 10.19 -17.01
N PRO A 377 -20.27 10.40 -18.11
CA PRO A 377 -20.43 9.38 -19.15
C PRO A 377 -19.16 9.13 -19.98
N LEU A 378 -18.27 10.13 -20.09
CA LEU A 378 -17.05 10.04 -20.89
C LEU A 378 -15.87 9.41 -20.14
N ALA A 379 -15.89 9.40 -18.80
CA ALA A 379 -14.79 8.89 -18.00
C ALA A 379 -14.35 7.45 -18.37
N PRO A 380 -15.26 6.47 -18.58
CA PRO A 380 -14.85 5.13 -18.99
C PRO A 380 -14.14 5.09 -20.34
N VAL A 381 -14.59 5.92 -21.30
CA VAL A 381 -13.99 6.00 -22.63
C VAL A 381 -12.61 6.62 -22.56
N LEU A 382 -12.44 7.66 -21.74
CA LEU A 382 -11.15 8.33 -21.53
C LEU A 382 -10.15 7.41 -20.83
N ASP A 383 -10.59 6.62 -19.83
CA ASP A 383 -9.75 5.63 -19.16
C ASP A 383 -9.23 4.55 -20.13
N ILE A 384 -10.11 4.06 -21.03
CA ILE A 384 -9.73 3.10 -22.07
C ILE A 384 -8.77 3.73 -23.08
N LEU A 385 -9.03 4.97 -23.51
CA LEU A 385 -8.16 5.70 -24.45
C LEU A 385 -6.77 5.96 -23.84
N GLN A 386 -6.69 6.39 -22.59
CA GLN A 386 -5.42 6.54 -21.88
C GLN A 386 -4.64 5.23 -21.81
N THR A 387 -5.35 4.12 -21.60
CA THR A 387 -4.74 2.80 -21.53
C THR A 387 -4.19 2.35 -22.89
N ARG A 388 -4.93 2.60 -23.98
CA ARG A 388 -4.54 2.17 -25.36
C ARG A 388 -3.50 3.07 -26.01
N LEU A 389 -3.52 4.37 -25.72
CA LEU A 389 -2.62 5.36 -26.31
C LEU A 389 -1.36 5.57 -25.45
N ALA A 390 -0.78 4.49 -24.96
CA ALA A 390 0.43 4.50 -24.12
C ALA A 390 1.50 5.46 -24.70
N GLY A 391 1.86 6.50 -23.93
CA GLY A 391 2.84 7.53 -24.32
C GLY A 391 2.28 8.77 -25.02
N ARG A 392 1.05 8.78 -25.54
CA ARG A 392 0.38 9.98 -26.05
C ARG A 392 -0.35 10.69 -24.91
N ARG A 393 -0.21 12.02 -24.86
CA ARG A 393 -0.86 12.82 -23.82
C ARG A 393 -2.31 13.07 -24.19
N ILE A 394 -3.23 12.59 -23.38
CA ILE A 394 -4.64 12.95 -23.42
C ILE A 394 -4.91 13.91 -22.26
N GLY A 395 -5.54 15.03 -22.54
CA GLY A 395 -5.82 16.03 -21.52
C GLY A 395 -6.88 17.00 -21.96
N MET A 396 -7.29 17.87 -21.07
CA MET A 396 -8.17 18.99 -21.37
C MET A 396 -7.35 20.25 -21.60
N ALA A 397 -7.68 20.97 -22.68
CA ALA A 397 -7.12 22.29 -22.93
C ALA A 397 -7.63 23.27 -21.86
N ALA A 398 -6.72 23.96 -21.20
CA ALA A 398 -7.02 25.00 -20.24
C ALA A 398 -6.24 26.26 -20.59
N GLY A 399 -6.85 27.43 -20.36
CA GLY A 399 -6.19 28.72 -20.56
C GLY A 399 -5.00 28.88 -19.61
N GLY A 400 -3.86 29.31 -20.17
CA GLY A 400 -2.69 29.73 -19.39
C GLY A 400 -2.77 31.23 -19.08
N GLN A 401 -2.17 31.67 -17.98
CA GLN A 401 -2.04 33.09 -17.62
C GLN A 401 -0.89 33.77 -18.39
N SER A 402 -0.79 33.53 -19.69
CA SER A 402 0.25 34.10 -20.53
C SER A 402 -0.34 34.68 -21.82
N HIS A 403 0.11 35.87 -22.21
CA HIS A 403 -0.25 36.48 -23.51
C HIS A 403 0.57 35.89 -24.67
N ILE A 404 1.63 35.15 -24.36
CA ILE A 404 2.46 34.46 -25.36
C ILE A 404 1.69 33.27 -25.92
N PRO A 405 1.47 33.17 -27.23
CA PRO A 405 0.60 32.17 -27.84
C PRO A 405 0.95 30.73 -27.48
N GLU A 406 2.24 30.40 -27.45
CA GLU A 406 2.74 29.05 -27.12
C GLU A 406 2.49 28.66 -25.65
N GLN A 407 2.26 29.64 -24.78
CA GLN A 407 2.02 29.45 -23.34
C GLN A 407 0.57 29.77 -22.93
N ALA A 408 -0.22 30.33 -23.87
CA ALA A 408 -1.61 30.72 -23.61
C ALA A 408 -2.54 29.53 -23.41
N MET A 409 -2.13 28.33 -23.81
CA MET A 409 -2.88 27.10 -23.65
C MET A 409 -2.01 26.02 -23.04
N ARG A 410 -2.53 25.34 -22.03
CA ARG A 410 -1.89 24.18 -21.38
C ARG A 410 -2.78 22.98 -21.52
N LEU A 411 -2.18 21.81 -21.75
CA LEU A 411 -2.87 20.54 -21.72
C LEU A 411 -2.81 19.98 -20.29
N ASN A 412 -3.90 20.12 -19.55
CA ASN A 412 -4.02 19.53 -18.21
C ASN A 412 -4.28 18.04 -18.36
N ARG A 413 -3.50 17.21 -17.65
CA ARG A 413 -3.74 15.77 -17.61
C ARG A 413 -5.09 15.50 -16.95
N LEU A 414 -5.82 14.51 -17.46
CA LEU A 414 -7.15 14.15 -16.94
C LEU A 414 -7.16 13.71 -15.48
N ASN A 415 -5.99 13.30 -14.95
CA ASN A 415 -5.83 12.87 -13.56
C ASN A 415 -5.77 14.03 -12.53
N THR A 416 -5.63 15.26 -12.99
CA THR A 416 -5.60 16.46 -12.13
C THR A 416 -6.93 17.19 -12.11
N MET A 417 -8.06 16.49 -12.21
CA MET A 417 -9.37 17.10 -12.00
C MET A 417 -9.60 17.46 -10.52
N GLN A 418 -8.73 18.30 -9.97
CA GLN A 418 -9.09 19.23 -8.93
C GLN A 418 -9.99 20.27 -9.60
N ASP A 419 -11.21 20.38 -9.11
CA ASP A 419 -12.28 21.28 -9.53
C ASP A 419 -11.97 22.21 -10.72
N PRO A 420 -12.56 21.98 -11.91
CA PRO A 420 -12.45 22.94 -13.01
C PRO A 420 -13.03 24.32 -12.65
N MET A 421 -13.79 24.42 -11.56
CA MET A 421 -14.34 25.68 -11.05
C MET A 421 -13.32 26.58 -10.35
N ALA A 422 -12.18 26.06 -9.88
CA ALA A 422 -11.14 26.89 -9.27
C ALA A 422 -10.27 27.63 -10.31
N SER A 423 -10.36 27.29 -11.60
CA SER A 423 -9.60 27.91 -12.70
C SER A 423 -10.45 28.77 -13.64
N THR A 424 -11.75 28.83 -13.46
CA THR A 424 -12.59 29.83 -14.10
C THR A 424 -12.63 31.10 -13.24
N ALA A 425 -11.47 31.64 -12.90
CA ALA A 425 -11.39 33.07 -12.74
C ALA A 425 -11.83 33.64 -14.08
N SER A 426 -13.07 34.06 -14.15
CA SER A 426 -13.65 34.88 -15.21
C SER A 426 -12.64 35.97 -15.56
N HIS A 427 -11.83 35.74 -16.56
CA HIS A 427 -11.22 36.85 -17.25
C HIS A 427 -12.36 37.49 -18.08
N ALA A 428 -13.12 38.34 -17.43
CA ALA A 428 -13.80 39.39 -18.14
C ALA A 428 -12.70 40.06 -18.98
N SER A 429 -12.74 39.86 -20.30
CA SER A 429 -11.91 40.61 -21.24
C SER A 429 -12.11 42.06 -20.88
N PRO A 430 -11.04 42.85 -20.64
CA PRO A 430 -11.18 44.26 -20.44
C PRO A 430 -11.84 44.82 -21.69
N SER A 431 -13.08 45.24 -21.54
CA SER A 431 -13.85 45.89 -22.60
C SER A 431 -13.06 47.09 -23.11
N GLY A 432 -12.53 47.03 -24.31
CA GLY A 432 -11.95 48.19 -24.96
C GLY A 432 -10.73 47.98 -25.87
N PHE A 433 -10.08 46.83 -25.87
CA PHE A 433 -8.99 46.57 -26.83
C PHE A 433 -9.46 45.62 -27.93
N ALA A 434 -9.30 46.06 -29.22
CA ALA A 434 -9.51 45.18 -30.34
C ALA A 434 -8.46 44.06 -30.32
N ILE A 435 -8.83 42.89 -29.78
CA ILE A 435 -7.96 41.72 -29.76
C ILE A 435 -7.94 41.16 -31.17
N ILE A 436 -6.76 41.06 -31.77
CA ILE A 436 -6.58 40.30 -33.02
C ILE A 436 -7.03 38.85 -32.76
N PRO A 437 -7.95 38.30 -33.57
CA PRO A 437 -8.38 36.91 -33.39
C PRO A 437 -7.19 35.96 -33.49
N ARG A 438 -7.13 34.97 -32.60
CA ARG A 438 -6.05 33.98 -32.60
C ARG A 438 -6.33 32.88 -33.63
N PRO A 439 -5.29 32.33 -34.29
CA PRO A 439 -5.46 31.27 -35.28
C PRO A 439 -5.98 29.97 -34.62
N SER A 440 -6.70 29.17 -35.39
CA SER A 440 -7.18 27.85 -34.96
C SER A 440 -6.05 26.83 -34.88
N LEU A 441 -4.96 27.00 -35.63
CA LEU A 441 -3.78 26.14 -35.62
C LEU A 441 -2.51 26.98 -35.46
N LEU A 442 -1.73 26.71 -34.39
CA LEU A 442 -0.38 27.25 -34.21
C LEU A 442 0.67 26.32 -34.82
N LEU A 443 1.65 26.92 -35.52
CA LEU A 443 2.82 26.21 -36.02
C LEU A 443 3.90 26.17 -34.92
N ALA A 444 4.32 25.01 -34.54
CA ALA A 444 5.37 24.80 -33.53
C ALA A 444 6.49 23.91 -34.09
N PRO A 445 7.68 24.47 -34.40
CA PRO A 445 8.08 25.87 -34.25
C PRO A 445 7.49 26.78 -35.31
N PRO A 446 7.46 28.13 -35.09
CA PRO A 446 7.14 29.11 -36.13
C PRO A 446 8.02 28.95 -37.36
N GLN A 447 7.48 29.14 -38.55
CA GLN A 447 8.20 28.92 -39.82
C GLN A 447 8.63 30.23 -40.46
N GLN A 448 9.84 30.25 -40.98
CA GLN A 448 10.37 31.45 -41.64
C GLN A 448 9.55 31.78 -42.87
N ALA A 449 9.23 33.07 -43.05
CA ALA A 449 8.55 33.60 -44.21
C ALA A 449 9.33 34.82 -44.74
N LEU A 450 9.34 34.97 -46.05
CA LEU A 450 9.84 36.20 -46.68
C LEU A 450 8.65 37.14 -46.87
N VAL A 451 8.78 38.35 -46.31
CA VAL A 451 7.68 39.34 -46.35
C VAL A 451 8.17 40.61 -46.99
N ILE A 452 7.41 41.06 -47.96
CA ILE A 452 7.56 42.41 -48.57
C ILE A 452 6.58 43.31 -47.84
N THR A 453 7.09 44.33 -47.21
CA THR A 453 6.30 45.29 -46.43
C THR A 453 6.15 46.63 -47.21
N GLY A 454 5.01 47.28 -47.00
CA GLY A 454 4.71 48.58 -47.55
C GLY A 454 3.82 49.41 -46.63
N GLY A 455 3.71 50.69 -46.90
CA GLY A 455 2.83 51.58 -46.17
C GLY A 455 3.24 51.96 -44.76
N PRO A 456 2.39 52.68 -44.02
CA PRO A 456 2.64 53.03 -42.63
C PRO A 456 2.66 51.77 -41.71
N ALA A 457 3.60 51.69 -40.80
CA ALA A 457 3.80 50.61 -39.84
C ALA A 457 4.40 49.29 -40.41
N ASN A 458 5.10 49.31 -41.53
CA ASN A 458 5.70 48.12 -42.17
C ASN A 458 4.71 46.93 -42.32
N ALA A 459 3.50 47.20 -42.72
CA ALA A 459 2.48 46.17 -42.91
C ALA A 459 2.85 45.22 -44.08
N PRO A 460 2.60 43.89 -43.92
CA PRO A 460 2.84 42.91 -44.98
C PRO A 460 1.99 43.18 -46.22
N GLU A 461 2.62 43.28 -47.42
CA GLU A 461 1.94 43.38 -48.73
C GLU A 461 2.00 42.04 -49.47
N HIS A 462 3.15 41.39 -49.45
CA HIS A 462 3.33 40.06 -50.04
C HIS A 462 4.07 39.13 -49.06
N ILE A 463 3.64 37.89 -48.96
CA ILE A 463 4.22 36.87 -48.11
C ILE A 463 4.63 35.68 -48.97
N GLN A 464 5.88 35.25 -48.90
CA GLN A 464 6.32 34.00 -49.51
C GLN A 464 6.57 32.96 -48.42
N TRP A 465 5.81 31.87 -48.46
CA TRP A 465 5.90 30.75 -47.51
C TRP A 465 5.75 29.41 -48.24
N GLN A 466 6.62 28.46 -47.98
CA GLN A 466 6.66 27.12 -48.61
C GLN A 466 6.58 27.17 -50.16
N GLY A 467 7.27 28.14 -50.76
CA GLY A 467 7.30 28.30 -52.23
C GLY A 467 6.05 28.90 -52.83
N ARG A 468 5.04 29.29 -52.04
CA ARG A 468 3.84 30.01 -52.48
C ARG A 468 3.94 31.48 -52.12
N ILE A 469 3.36 32.33 -52.99
CA ILE A 469 3.26 33.76 -52.76
C ILE A 469 1.80 34.09 -52.44
N TYR A 470 1.60 34.75 -51.31
CA TYR A 470 0.30 35.23 -50.82
C TYR A 470 0.29 36.77 -50.96
N THR A 471 -0.67 37.30 -51.68
CA THR A 471 -0.87 38.73 -51.78
C THR A 471 -1.88 39.19 -50.76
N CYS A 472 -1.49 40.11 -49.89
CA CYS A 472 -2.30 40.55 -48.77
C CYS A 472 -3.45 41.42 -49.22
N GLN A 473 -4.69 41.03 -48.94
CA GLN A 473 -5.89 41.78 -49.20
C GLN A 473 -6.31 42.65 -48.01
N GLN A 474 -6.17 42.07 -46.80
CA GLN A 474 -6.47 42.77 -45.57
C GLN A 474 -5.40 42.45 -44.54
N VAL A 475 -4.97 43.43 -43.77
CA VAL A 475 -3.98 43.28 -42.71
C VAL A 475 -4.52 43.93 -41.43
N ILE A 476 -4.49 43.17 -40.35
CA ILE A 476 -4.88 43.61 -39.00
C ILE A 476 -3.64 43.54 -38.13
N GLY A 477 -3.27 44.63 -37.48
CA GLY A 477 -2.08 44.70 -36.61
C GLY A 477 -1.33 46.03 -36.77
N PRO A 478 -0.16 46.16 -36.13
CA PRO A 478 0.53 45.17 -35.30
C PRO A 478 -0.04 45.07 -33.90
N GLU A 479 -0.07 43.83 -33.36
CA GLU A 479 -0.22 43.58 -31.92
C GLU A 479 1.17 43.27 -31.36
N ARG A 480 1.68 44.13 -30.48
CA ARG A 480 3.02 43.92 -29.89
C ARG A 480 2.95 43.07 -28.65
N LEU A 481 3.64 41.93 -28.64
CA LEU A 481 3.81 41.04 -27.52
C LEU A 481 5.28 40.97 -27.13
N THR A 482 5.56 41.16 -25.83
CA THR A 482 6.91 41.07 -25.28
C THR A 482 6.95 39.95 -24.23
N THR A 483 8.01 39.15 -24.24
CA THR A 483 8.20 38.13 -23.21
C THR A 483 8.35 38.78 -21.84
N PRO A 484 7.78 38.20 -20.77
CA PRO A 484 7.87 38.78 -19.44
C PRO A 484 9.33 38.86 -18.97
N TRP A 485 9.81 40.07 -18.66
CA TRP A 485 11.20 40.32 -18.21
C TRP A 485 11.57 39.63 -16.89
N TRP A 486 10.57 39.26 -16.07
CA TRP A 486 10.78 38.60 -14.78
C TRP A 486 11.00 37.09 -14.86
N THR A 487 10.95 36.50 -16.05
CA THR A 487 11.14 35.04 -16.24
C THR A 487 12.61 34.63 -16.36
N GLY A 488 13.55 35.59 -16.41
CA GLY A 488 14.98 35.34 -16.57
C GLY A 488 15.40 34.88 -17.97
N THR A 489 14.46 34.83 -18.91
CA THR A 489 14.76 34.59 -20.34
C THR A 489 15.00 35.91 -21.06
N PRO A 490 15.83 35.94 -22.16
CA PRO A 490 16.00 37.14 -22.96
C PRO A 490 14.64 37.70 -23.41
N SER A 491 14.47 39.02 -23.28
CA SER A 491 13.23 39.67 -23.74
C SER A 491 13.20 39.63 -25.24
N VAL A 492 12.14 39.04 -25.80
CA VAL A 492 11.88 39.02 -27.25
C VAL A 492 10.57 39.77 -27.51
N THR A 493 10.63 40.73 -28.42
CA THR A 493 9.50 41.55 -28.83
C THR A 493 9.01 41.11 -30.21
N ARG A 494 7.72 40.78 -30.31
CA ARG A 494 7.08 40.29 -31.53
C ARG A 494 5.91 41.18 -31.91
N ASP A 495 5.91 41.70 -33.13
CA ASP A 495 4.79 42.44 -33.72
C ASP A 495 3.96 41.52 -34.59
N TYR A 496 2.79 41.12 -34.09
CA TYR A 496 1.90 40.16 -34.74
C TYR A 496 0.93 40.82 -35.72
N PHE A 497 0.71 40.18 -36.86
CA PHE A 497 -0.22 40.58 -37.91
C PHE A 497 -1.12 39.39 -38.28
N ALA A 498 -2.43 39.63 -38.41
CA ALA A 498 -3.34 38.72 -39.07
C ALA A 498 -3.59 39.23 -40.50
N VAL A 499 -3.34 38.38 -41.46
CA VAL A 499 -3.37 38.73 -42.89
C VAL A 499 -4.35 37.83 -43.62
N LEU A 500 -5.28 38.43 -44.36
CA LEU A 500 -6.15 37.76 -45.32
C LEU A 500 -5.54 37.87 -46.71
N ASP A 501 -5.35 36.74 -47.38
CA ASP A 501 -4.89 36.71 -48.76
C ASP A 501 -6.04 36.80 -49.78
N GLN A 502 -5.70 36.91 -51.05
CA GLN A 502 -6.67 36.96 -52.14
C GLN A 502 -7.49 35.66 -52.31
N THR A 503 -7.04 34.54 -51.74
CA THR A 503 -7.75 33.25 -51.83
C THR A 503 -8.73 33.04 -50.66
N GLY A 504 -8.80 34.01 -49.73
CA GLY A 504 -9.63 33.92 -48.55
C GLY A 504 -8.97 33.21 -47.37
N GLN A 505 -7.67 32.89 -47.45
CA GLN A 505 -6.93 32.22 -46.36
C GLN A 505 -6.40 33.28 -45.39
N TRP A 506 -6.63 33.04 -44.09
CA TRP A 506 -6.03 33.83 -43.04
C TRP A 506 -4.70 33.24 -42.58
N LEU A 507 -3.67 34.09 -42.50
CA LEU A 507 -2.32 33.79 -42.04
C LEU A 507 -2.01 34.67 -40.84
N TRP A 508 -1.34 34.09 -39.83
CA TRP A 508 -0.89 34.80 -38.64
C TRP A 508 0.61 34.76 -38.54
N LEU A 509 1.23 35.91 -38.68
CA LEU A 509 2.68 36.04 -38.73
C LEU A 509 3.14 37.13 -37.76
N PHE A 510 4.41 37.07 -37.39
CA PHE A 510 5.03 38.11 -36.58
C PHE A 510 6.37 38.54 -37.15
N HIS A 511 6.71 39.77 -36.86
CA HIS A 511 8.02 40.36 -37.06
C HIS A 511 8.74 40.38 -35.71
N GLU A 512 9.87 39.70 -35.60
CA GLU A 512 10.71 39.73 -34.39
C GLU A 512 11.59 40.97 -34.43
N VAL A 513 11.39 41.89 -33.50
CA VAL A 513 12.00 43.23 -33.53
C VAL A 513 13.51 43.15 -33.38
N GLU A 514 14.02 42.26 -32.59
CA GLU A 514 15.45 42.09 -32.27
C GLU A 514 16.24 41.51 -33.45
N THR A 515 15.66 40.57 -34.18
CA THR A 515 16.35 39.88 -35.31
C THR A 515 15.96 40.41 -36.68
N GLY A 516 14.88 41.17 -36.77
CA GLY A 516 14.31 41.63 -38.02
C GLY A 516 13.68 40.56 -38.90
N GLN A 517 13.47 39.35 -38.33
CA GLN A 517 12.94 38.21 -39.06
C GLN A 517 11.41 38.15 -39.04
N TRP A 518 10.84 37.68 -40.15
CA TRP A 518 9.42 37.39 -40.27
C TRP A 518 9.17 35.91 -40.17
N LEU A 519 8.24 35.52 -39.29
CA LEU A 519 7.87 34.13 -39.07
C LEU A 519 6.34 33.96 -39.14
N LEU A 520 5.91 32.92 -39.84
CA LEU A 520 4.51 32.45 -39.80
C LEU A 520 4.31 31.59 -38.57
N HIS A 521 3.34 31.96 -37.74
CA HIS A 521 3.09 31.32 -36.45
C HIS A 521 1.77 30.58 -36.41
N GLY A 522 0.82 30.87 -37.28
CA GLY A 522 -0.45 30.20 -37.30
C GLY A 522 -1.28 30.39 -38.57
N VAL A 523 -2.26 29.53 -38.71
CA VAL A 523 -3.24 29.58 -39.81
C VAL A 523 -4.64 29.32 -39.27
N TRP A 524 -5.65 29.86 -39.93
CA TRP A 524 -7.04 29.48 -39.69
C TRP A 524 -7.41 28.37 -40.68
N VAL A 525 -7.90 27.24 -40.12
CA VAL A 525 -8.35 26.07 -40.88
C VAL A 525 -9.86 25.94 -40.75
#